data_c6d51f8738ec2eecdbb97b4798362b54
#
_entry.id   c6d51f8738ec2eecdbb97b4798362b54
#
_cell.length_a   1.000
_cell.length_b   1.000
_cell.length_c   1.000
_cell.angle_alpha   90.00
_cell.angle_beta   90.00
_cell.angle_gamma   90.00
#
_symmetry.space_group_name_H-M   'P 1'
#
loop_
_entity.id
_entity.type
_entity.pdbx_description
1 polymer ?
#
loop_
_entity_poly.entity_id
_entity_poly.type
_entity_poly.pdbx_seq_one_letter_code
_entity_poly.pdbx_strand_id
1 'polypeptide(L)'
;MTQDRTDRPPRTAADDEAFKRELVKLIPHLRAFARTLAGEPAGADDLAQDAMMKAWDARASFQMGTNMKAWTFMILRNQFYSEKRRSWRQTQLDQEAAERTLVAVDDPEAPVALDELRLSLAQLPAEQREALILVGAGGFAYEEAAEICGCAVGTVKSRVSRARKALHVILDDGSYERDGGKAGDAMRSILADAERLSTVR
;
A
#
# COMPACT_ATOMS: atom_id res chain seq x y z
N MET A 1 -14.11 -11.72 26.76
CA MET A 1 -14.62 -10.50 27.43
C MET A 1 -14.93 -9.50 26.32
N THR A 2 -16.19 -9.43 25.93
CA THR A 2 -16.71 -8.53 24.89
C THR A 2 -16.95 -7.19 25.57
N GLN A 3 -16.02 -6.24 25.43
CA GLN A 3 -16.25 -4.88 25.92
C GLN A 3 -17.35 -4.24 25.07
N ASP A 4 -18.38 -3.79 25.77
CA ASP A 4 -19.60 -3.18 25.30
C ASP A 4 -19.31 -1.95 24.42
N ARG A 5 -19.78 -1.98 23.17
CA ARG A 5 -19.64 -0.91 22.16
C ARG A 5 -20.57 0.28 22.40
N THR A 6 -21.34 0.27 23.49
CA THR A 6 -22.47 1.18 23.72
C THR A 6 -22.15 2.40 24.58
N ASP A 7 -20.94 2.52 25.16
CA ASP A 7 -20.63 3.61 26.11
C ASP A 7 -19.68 4.69 25.55
N ARG A 8 -19.72 4.92 24.25
CA ARG A 8 -18.91 5.98 23.65
C ARG A 8 -19.73 7.27 23.56
N PRO A 9 -19.24 8.39 24.14
CA PRO A 9 -19.96 9.68 24.00
C PRO A 9 -20.12 10.02 22.50
N PRO A 10 -21.24 10.68 22.14
CA PRO A 10 -21.48 11.08 20.75
C PRO A 10 -20.34 11.99 20.27
N ARG A 11 -19.87 11.75 19.04
CA ARG A 11 -18.83 12.59 18.41
C ARG A 11 -19.33 14.02 18.28
N THR A 12 -18.44 14.95 18.55
CA THR A 12 -18.70 16.38 18.38
C THR A 12 -18.30 16.84 16.97
N ALA A 13 -18.78 17.99 16.53
CA ALA A 13 -18.33 18.63 15.29
C ALA A 13 -16.81 18.91 15.31
N ALA A 14 -16.23 19.17 16.49
CA ALA A 14 -14.79 19.37 16.65
C ALA A 14 -14.01 18.06 16.42
N ASP A 15 -14.54 16.90 16.84
CA ASP A 15 -13.93 15.59 16.58
C ASP A 15 -13.96 15.26 15.08
N ASP A 16 -15.04 15.57 14.40
CA ASP A 16 -15.17 15.36 12.96
C ASP A 16 -14.20 16.25 12.17
N GLU A 17 -14.00 17.50 12.59
CA GLU A 17 -13.03 18.40 11.98
C GLU A 17 -11.58 17.97 12.25
N ALA A 18 -11.29 17.47 13.45
CA ALA A 18 -9.99 16.90 13.77
C ALA A 18 -9.71 15.63 12.93
N PHE A 19 -10.69 14.74 12.83
CA PHE A 19 -10.59 13.54 11.98
C PHE A 19 -10.35 13.90 10.53
N LYS A 20 -11.09 14.84 9.97
CA LYS A 20 -10.93 15.32 8.57
C LYS A 20 -9.53 15.84 8.31
N ARG A 21 -9.00 16.68 9.21
CA ARG A 21 -7.63 17.22 9.07
C ARG A 21 -6.58 16.12 9.03
N GLU A 22 -6.69 15.11 9.88
CA GLU A 22 -5.75 13.98 9.88
C GLU A 22 -5.92 13.10 8.64
N LEU A 23 -7.16 12.85 8.19
CA LEU A 23 -7.44 12.06 6.99
C LEU A 23 -6.86 12.74 5.74
N VAL A 24 -7.00 14.05 5.61
CA VAL A 24 -6.46 14.82 4.47
C VAL A 24 -4.94 14.70 4.38
N LYS A 25 -4.22 14.66 5.49
CA LYS A 25 -2.76 14.46 5.49
C LYS A 25 -2.35 13.10 4.92
N LEU A 26 -3.24 12.12 4.95
CA LEU A 26 -2.96 10.76 4.47
C LEU A 26 -3.22 10.59 2.96
N ILE A 27 -3.83 11.57 2.29
CA ILE A 27 -4.13 11.49 0.84
C ILE A 27 -2.92 11.07 0.00
N PRO A 28 -1.75 11.72 0.09
CA PRO A 28 -0.60 11.35 -0.74
C PRO A 28 -0.12 9.92 -0.45
N HIS A 29 -0.17 9.49 0.80
CA HIS A 29 0.23 8.14 1.20
C HIS A 29 -0.75 7.08 0.69
N LEU A 30 -2.06 7.35 0.76
CA LEU A 30 -3.08 6.44 0.26
C LEU A 30 -3.01 6.30 -1.27
N ARG A 31 -2.80 7.41 -2.00
CA ARG A 31 -2.60 7.38 -3.45
C ARG A 31 -1.35 6.58 -3.84
N ALA A 32 -0.23 6.82 -3.16
CA ALA A 32 0.99 6.07 -3.40
C ALA A 32 0.78 4.55 -3.17
N PHE A 33 0.12 4.18 -2.07
CA PHE A 33 -0.18 2.78 -1.78
C PHE A 33 -1.17 2.18 -2.78
N ALA A 34 -2.22 2.90 -3.16
CA ALA A 34 -3.18 2.46 -4.17
C ALA A 34 -2.50 2.18 -5.52
N ARG A 35 -1.57 3.05 -5.96
CA ARG A 35 -0.78 2.83 -7.20
C ARG A 35 0.01 1.53 -7.17
N THR A 36 0.54 1.14 -6.01
CA THR A 36 1.27 -0.11 -5.87
C THR A 36 0.39 -1.35 -5.90
N LEU A 37 -0.88 -1.22 -5.55
CA LEU A 37 -1.86 -2.31 -5.58
C LEU A 37 -2.55 -2.41 -6.94
N ALA A 38 -3.08 -1.31 -7.46
CA ALA A 38 -3.88 -1.28 -8.69
C ALA A 38 -3.02 -1.38 -9.96
N GLY A 39 -1.78 -0.88 -9.93
CA GLY A 39 -0.86 -0.92 -11.07
C GLY A 39 -1.10 0.18 -12.10
N GLU A 40 -2.31 0.70 -12.26
CA GLU A 40 -2.64 1.79 -13.18
C GLU A 40 -3.05 3.07 -12.40
N PRO A 41 -2.71 4.28 -12.91
CA PRO A 41 -2.97 5.52 -12.19
C PRO A 41 -4.45 5.81 -11.96
N ALA A 42 -5.31 5.63 -12.98
CA ALA A 42 -6.74 5.93 -12.89
C ALA A 42 -7.44 5.08 -11.83
N GLY A 43 -7.28 3.76 -11.89
CA GLY A 43 -7.85 2.85 -10.88
C GLY A 43 -7.27 3.05 -9.48
N ALA A 44 -6.01 3.53 -9.40
CA ALA A 44 -5.38 3.86 -8.12
C ALA A 44 -5.99 5.10 -7.47
N ASP A 45 -6.27 6.14 -8.25
CA ASP A 45 -6.88 7.36 -7.72
C ASP A 45 -8.33 7.11 -7.28
N ASP A 46 -9.09 6.33 -8.05
CA ASP A 46 -10.45 5.89 -7.68
C ASP A 46 -10.43 5.06 -6.39
N LEU A 47 -9.53 4.08 -6.29
CA LEU A 47 -9.36 3.25 -5.10
C LEU A 47 -9.02 4.08 -3.85
N ALA A 48 -8.12 5.07 -4.01
CA ALA A 48 -7.75 5.95 -2.91
C ALA A 48 -8.92 6.84 -2.48
N GLN A 49 -9.68 7.39 -3.44
CA GLN A 49 -10.85 8.21 -3.17
C GLN A 49 -11.95 7.41 -2.47
N ASP A 50 -12.26 6.22 -2.95
CA ASP A 50 -13.24 5.33 -2.33
C ASP A 50 -12.84 4.92 -0.91
N ALA A 51 -11.56 4.63 -0.68
CA ALA A 51 -11.06 4.32 0.65
C ALA A 51 -11.21 5.51 1.62
N MET A 52 -10.97 6.73 1.14
CA MET A 52 -11.19 7.95 1.93
C MET A 52 -12.66 8.17 2.25
N MET A 53 -13.56 7.97 1.30
CA MET A 53 -15.01 8.06 1.52
C MET A 53 -15.45 7.05 2.56
N LYS A 54 -15.01 5.80 2.46
CA LYS A 54 -15.31 4.75 3.46
C LYS A 54 -14.73 5.06 4.84
N ALA A 55 -13.52 5.62 4.90
CA ALA A 55 -12.93 6.06 6.16
C ALA A 55 -13.75 7.18 6.79
N TRP A 56 -14.24 8.13 5.99
CA TRP A 56 -15.13 9.18 6.48
C TRP A 56 -16.45 8.63 6.96
N ASP A 57 -17.09 7.75 6.24
CA ASP A 57 -18.37 7.12 6.63
C ASP A 57 -18.22 6.28 7.91
N ALA A 58 -17.09 5.57 8.02
CA ALA A 58 -16.77 4.73 9.17
C ALA A 58 -16.13 5.50 10.35
N ARG A 59 -16.00 6.85 10.27
CA ARG A 59 -15.27 7.66 11.26
C ARG A 59 -15.78 7.48 12.70
N ALA A 60 -17.06 7.19 12.86
CA ALA A 60 -17.63 6.92 14.18
C ALA A 60 -17.05 5.67 14.86
N SER A 61 -16.54 4.72 14.08
CA SER A 61 -15.87 3.52 14.60
C SER A 61 -14.40 3.73 14.92
N PHE A 62 -13.78 4.82 14.40
CA PHE A 62 -12.37 5.11 14.64
C PHE A 62 -12.15 5.73 16.02
N GLN A 63 -11.17 5.22 16.76
CA GLN A 63 -10.76 5.77 18.04
C GLN A 63 -9.67 6.80 17.84
N MET A 64 -9.98 8.08 18.13
CA MET A 64 -8.99 9.15 18.08
C MET A 64 -7.80 8.84 19.00
N GLY A 65 -6.58 9.17 18.53
CA GLY A 65 -5.34 8.84 19.25
C GLY A 65 -4.75 7.47 18.94
N THR A 66 -5.44 6.62 18.14
CA THR A 66 -4.88 5.40 17.59
C THR A 66 -4.24 5.66 16.20
N ASN A 67 -3.63 4.65 15.60
CA ASN A 67 -2.95 4.79 14.30
C ASN A 67 -3.95 4.90 13.14
N MET A 68 -4.37 6.16 12.82
CA MET A 68 -5.26 6.43 11.68
C MET A 68 -4.66 5.99 10.34
N LYS A 69 -3.35 6.09 10.19
CA LYS A 69 -2.67 5.66 8.96
C LYS A 69 -2.85 4.16 8.74
N ALA A 70 -2.57 3.33 9.74
CA ALA A 70 -2.77 1.88 9.63
C ALA A 70 -4.23 1.52 9.36
N TRP A 71 -5.16 2.18 10.05
CA TRP A 71 -6.59 1.94 9.88
C TRP A 71 -7.10 2.30 8.47
N THR A 72 -6.67 3.43 7.91
CA THR A 72 -7.06 3.83 6.54
C THR A 72 -6.41 2.95 5.47
N PHE A 73 -5.17 2.52 5.67
CA PHE A 73 -4.50 1.56 4.79
C PHE A 73 -5.19 0.20 4.79
N MET A 74 -5.68 -0.26 5.94
CA MET A 74 -6.49 -1.48 6.03
C MET A 74 -7.80 -1.34 5.24
N ILE A 75 -8.49 -0.18 5.32
CA ILE A 75 -9.71 0.10 4.54
C ILE A 75 -9.40 0.02 3.05
N LEU A 76 -8.37 0.71 2.57
CA LEU A 76 -7.96 0.73 1.17
C LEU A 76 -7.62 -0.68 0.66
N ARG A 77 -6.82 -1.42 1.41
CA ARG A 77 -6.46 -2.80 1.09
C ARG A 77 -7.68 -3.71 0.98
N ASN A 78 -8.56 -3.66 1.96
CA ASN A 78 -9.77 -4.48 1.99
C ASN A 78 -10.70 -4.17 0.82
N GLN A 79 -10.80 -2.89 0.43
CA GLN A 79 -11.51 -2.46 -0.77
C GLN A 79 -10.91 -3.11 -2.01
N PHE A 80 -9.61 -2.94 -2.25
CA PHE A 80 -8.91 -3.49 -3.41
C PHE A 80 -9.15 -4.99 -3.57
N TYR A 81 -8.93 -5.78 -2.51
CA TYR A 81 -9.12 -7.22 -2.59
C TYR A 81 -10.60 -7.63 -2.72
N SER A 82 -11.53 -6.81 -2.21
CA SER A 82 -12.96 -7.03 -2.40
C SER A 82 -13.37 -6.83 -3.85
N GLU A 83 -12.87 -5.78 -4.50
CA GLU A 83 -13.11 -5.48 -5.91
C GLU A 83 -12.49 -6.54 -6.82
N LYS A 84 -11.25 -6.92 -6.54
CA LYS A 84 -10.56 -7.98 -7.27
C LYS A 84 -11.31 -9.32 -7.19
N ARG A 85 -11.84 -9.68 -6.01
CA ARG A 85 -12.67 -10.88 -5.87
C ARG A 85 -14.00 -10.78 -6.64
N ARG A 86 -14.58 -9.57 -6.70
CA ARG A 86 -15.83 -9.33 -7.44
C ARG A 86 -15.59 -9.42 -8.95
N SER A 87 -14.55 -8.77 -9.45
CA SER A 87 -14.13 -8.83 -10.84
C SER A 87 -13.84 -10.27 -11.28
N TRP A 88 -13.08 -11.04 -10.49
CA TRP A 88 -12.83 -12.45 -10.76
C TRP A 88 -14.13 -13.27 -10.91
N ARG A 89 -15.14 -13.08 -10.03
CA ARG A 89 -16.41 -13.79 -10.14
C ARG A 89 -17.19 -13.40 -11.39
N GLN A 90 -17.14 -12.13 -11.80
CA GLN A 90 -17.75 -11.68 -13.05
C GLN A 90 -17.02 -12.26 -14.28
N THR A 91 -15.69 -12.27 -14.26
CA THR A 91 -14.88 -12.84 -15.36
C THR A 91 -15.07 -14.36 -15.50
N GLN A 92 -15.33 -15.08 -14.42
CA GLN A 92 -15.70 -16.52 -14.52
C GLN A 92 -17.06 -16.76 -15.19
N LEU A 93 -17.96 -15.77 -15.20
CA LEU A 93 -19.23 -15.83 -15.92
C LEU A 93 -19.07 -15.43 -17.39
N ASP A 94 -18.05 -14.61 -17.70
CA ASP A 94 -17.71 -14.18 -19.07
C ASP A 94 -16.34 -14.77 -19.46
N GLN A 95 -16.33 -15.93 -20.10
CA GLN A 95 -15.12 -16.73 -20.42
C GLN A 95 -14.16 -16.08 -21.46
N GLU A 96 -14.34 -14.81 -21.87
CA GLU A 96 -13.54 -14.19 -22.92
C GLU A 96 -12.64 -13.01 -22.48
N ALA A 97 -12.52 -12.71 -21.19
CA ALA A 97 -11.78 -11.51 -20.73
C ALA A 97 -10.57 -11.80 -19.82
N ALA A 98 -9.96 -12.98 -19.92
CA ALA A 98 -8.87 -13.38 -19.04
C ALA A 98 -7.50 -13.16 -19.70
N GLU A 99 -7.04 -11.93 -19.77
CA GLU A 99 -5.60 -11.57 -19.83
C GLU A 99 -5.44 -10.04 -19.83
N ARG A 100 -5.75 -9.40 -18.71
CA ARG A 100 -5.25 -8.04 -18.50
C ARG A 100 -3.99 -8.11 -17.64
N THR A 101 -2.88 -8.36 -18.33
CA THR A 101 -1.55 -8.06 -17.89
C THR A 101 -1.50 -6.62 -17.34
N LEU A 102 -0.89 -6.43 -16.19
CA LEU A 102 -0.59 -5.11 -15.62
C LEU A 102 0.20 -4.31 -16.66
N VAL A 103 -0.47 -3.46 -17.41
CA VAL A 103 0.18 -2.53 -18.33
C VAL A 103 0.81 -1.45 -17.46
N ALA A 104 2.12 -1.38 -17.47
CA ALA A 104 2.85 -0.27 -16.89
C ALA A 104 2.49 0.99 -17.70
N VAL A 105 1.79 1.93 -17.10
CA VAL A 105 1.55 3.24 -17.70
C VAL A 105 2.74 4.12 -17.33
N ASP A 106 3.46 4.58 -18.35
CA ASP A 106 4.53 5.55 -18.19
C ASP A 106 3.97 6.84 -17.57
N ASP A 107 4.59 7.27 -16.48
CA ASP A 107 4.39 8.60 -15.93
C ASP A 107 5.49 9.49 -16.52
N PRO A 108 5.21 10.36 -17.49
CA PRO A 108 6.23 11.11 -18.23
C PRO A 108 6.97 12.15 -17.35
N GLU A 109 6.51 12.40 -16.13
CA GLU A 109 7.13 13.33 -15.19
C GLU A 109 7.96 12.62 -14.10
N ALA A 110 7.94 11.28 -14.04
CA ALA A 110 8.72 10.55 -13.04
C ALA A 110 10.21 10.49 -13.44
N PRO A 111 11.15 10.69 -12.52
CA PRO A 111 12.57 10.43 -12.78
C PRO A 111 12.75 8.96 -13.23
N VAL A 112 13.57 8.72 -14.25
CA VAL A 112 13.83 7.40 -14.85
C VAL A 112 14.10 6.32 -13.79
N ALA A 113 14.84 6.66 -12.74
CA ALA A 113 15.12 5.75 -11.62
C ALA A 113 13.88 5.31 -10.82
N LEU A 114 12.82 6.14 -10.75
CA LEU A 114 11.56 5.78 -10.09
C LEU A 114 10.71 4.85 -10.96
N ASP A 115 10.78 4.99 -12.28
CA ASP A 115 10.09 4.09 -13.20
C ASP A 115 10.71 2.69 -13.20
N GLU A 116 12.04 2.61 -13.21
CA GLU A 116 12.76 1.32 -13.09
C GLU A 116 12.39 0.62 -11.79
N LEU A 117 12.36 1.34 -10.68
CA LEU A 117 11.93 0.80 -9.40
C LEU A 117 10.48 0.32 -9.44
N ARG A 118 9.58 1.11 -10.04
CA ARG A 118 8.16 0.75 -10.19
C ARG A 118 8.00 -0.53 -11.01
N LEU A 119 8.71 -0.63 -12.13
CA LEU A 119 8.71 -1.81 -13.00
C LEU A 119 9.28 -3.04 -12.28
N SER A 120 10.37 -2.87 -11.53
CA SER A 120 10.96 -3.95 -10.73
C SER A 120 10.01 -4.42 -9.62
N LEU A 121 9.36 -3.50 -8.93
CA LEU A 121 8.34 -3.82 -7.92
C LEU A 121 7.13 -4.54 -8.55
N ALA A 122 6.73 -4.17 -9.78
CA ALA A 122 5.60 -4.80 -10.46
C ALA A 122 5.85 -6.29 -10.77
N GLN A 123 7.12 -6.71 -10.91
CA GLN A 123 7.50 -8.11 -11.13
C GLN A 123 7.40 -8.97 -9.87
N LEU A 124 7.34 -8.35 -8.68
CA LEU A 124 7.18 -9.09 -7.44
C LEU A 124 5.75 -9.66 -7.32
N PRO A 125 5.59 -10.85 -6.72
CA PRO A 125 4.28 -11.33 -6.32
C PRO A 125 3.55 -10.28 -5.47
N ALA A 126 2.26 -10.07 -5.73
CA ALA A 126 1.47 -8.97 -5.13
C ALA A 126 1.61 -8.88 -3.60
N GLU A 127 1.56 -10.01 -2.91
CA GLU A 127 1.67 -10.06 -1.44
C GLU A 127 3.07 -9.71 -0.93
N GLN A 128 4.12 -10.01 -1.71
CA GLN A 128 5.51 -9.66 -1.36
C GLN A 128 5.75 -8.17 -1.59
N ARG A 129 5.27 -7.65 -2.71
CA ARG A 129 5.31 -6.22 -3.03
C ARG A 129 4.57 -5.40 -1.98
N GLU A 130 3.34 -5.80 -1.63
CA GLU A 130 2.54 -5.16 -0.60
C GLU A 130 3.27 -5.08 0.75
N ALA A 131 3.78 -6.20 1.24
CA ALA A 131 4.50 -6.26 2.51
C ALA A 131 5.77 -5.39 2.49
N LEU A 132 6.53 -5.42 1.39
CA LEU A 132 7.73 -4.61 1.23
C LEU A 132 7.41 -3.11 1.27
N ILE A 133 6.33 -2.69 0.61
CA ILE A 133 5.94 -1.28 0.54
C ILE A 133 5.41 -0.80 1.89
N LEU A 134 4.59 -1.58 2.58
CA LEU A 134 4.08 -1.22 3.91
C LEU A 134 5.22 -0.99 4.89
N VAL A 135 6.17 -1.92 4.96
CA VAL A 135 7.29 -1.83 5.91
C VAL A 135 8.35 -0.83 5.44
N GLY A 136 8.73 -0.86 4.15
CA GLY A 136 9.81 -0.04 3.61
C GLY A 136 9.41 1.42 3.40
N ALA A 137 8.47 1.67 2.50
CA ALA A 137 8.05 3.04 2.15
C ALA A 137 6.97 3.58 3.08
N GLY A 138 6.09 2.70 3.58
CA GLY A 138 5.01 3.06 4.49
C GLY A 138 5.48 3.36 5.91
N GLY A 139 6.64 2.85 6.30
CA GLY A 139 7.19 3.02 7.64
C GLY A 139 6.39 2.32 8.75
N PHE A 140 5.59 1.31 8.40
CA PHE A 140 4.85 0.52 9.38
C PHE A 140 5.74 -0.49 10.08
N ALA A 141 5.55 -0.66 11.38
CA ALA A 141 6.11 -1.79 12.10
C ALA A 141 5.58 -3.12 11.52
N TYR A 142 6.31 -4.21 11.71
CA TYR A 142 5.88 -5.53 11.21
C TYR A 142 4.52 -5.96 11.76
N GLU A 143 4.24 -5.60 13.00
CA GLU A 143 2.98 -5.85 13.70
C GLU A 143 1.83 -5.10 13.03
N GLU A 144 2.01 -3.81 12.75
CA GLU A 144 1.02 -2.97 12.06
C GLU A 144 0.79 -3.44 10.62
N ALA A 145 1.86 -3.78 9.90
CA ALA A 145 1.75 -4.34 8.55
C ALA A 145 1.04 -5.70 8.56
N ALA A 146 1.20 -6.51 9.61
CA ALA A 146 0.49 -7.78 9.77
C ALA A 146 -1.02 -7.55 9.98
N GLU A 147 -1.40 -6.56 10.78
CA GLU A 147 -2.79 -6.14 10.96
C GLU A 147 -3.40 -5.65 9.63
N ILE A 148 -2.69 -4.78 8.90
CA ILE A 148 -3.13 -4.29 7.59
C ILE A 148 -3.30 -5.46 6.61
N CYS A 149 -2.33 -6.38 6.55
CA CYS A 149 -2.36 -7.55 5.66
C CYS A 149 -3.33 -8.65 6.11
N GLY A 150 -3.82 -8.63 7.34
CA GLY A 150 -4.66 -9.69 7.90
C GLY A 150 -3.92 -11.03 7.99
N CYS A 151 -2.64 -11.04 8.37
CA CYS A 151 -1.83 -12.24 8.46
C CYS A 151 -0.87 -12.21 9.67
N ALA A 152 -0.19 -13.32 9.96
CA ALA A 152 0.77 -13.38 11.05
C ALA A 152 2.01 -12.50 10.78
N VAL A 153 2.60 -11.93 11.82
CA VAL A 153 3.84 -11.11 11.75
C VAL A 153 4.98 -11.88 11.07
N GLY A 154 5.13 -13.18 11.37
CA GLY A 154 6.10 -14.06 10.72
C GLY A 154 5.91 -14.16 9.20
N THR A 155 4.65 -14.11 8.75
CA THR A 155 4.30 -14.10 7.32
C THR A 155 4.78 -12.79 6.67
N VAL A 156 4.55 -11.64 7.30
CA VAL A 156 5.05 -10.35 6.79
C VAL A 156 6.57 -10.35 6.72
N LYS A 157 7.25 -10.76 7.79
CA LYS A 157 8.71 -10.87 7.81
C LYS A 157 9.25 -11.73 6.67
N SER A 158 8.65 -12.89 6.42
CA SER A 158 9.06 -13.78 5.34
C SER A 158 8.77 -13.22 3.94
N ARG A 159 7.63 -12.50 3.77
CA ARG A 159 7.29 -11.81 2.51
C ARG A 159 8.28 -10.68 2.22
N VAL A 160 8.59 -9.85 3.20
CA VAL A 160 9.58 -8.76 3.06
C VAL A 160 10.96 -9.31 2.72
N SER A 161 11.41 -10.35 3.41
CA SER A 161 12.71 -10.98 3.13
C SER A 161 12.78 -11.53 1.70
N ARG A 162 11.75 -12.24 1.24
CA ARG A 162 11.68 -12.76 -0.14
C ARG A 162 11.59 -11.64 -1.17
N ALA A 163 10.78 -10.61 -0.91
CA ALA A 163 10.66 -9.45 -1.77
C ALA A 163 12.00 -8.73 -1.97
N ARG A 164 12.76 -8.50 -0.89
CA ARG A 164 14.10 -7.89 -0.95
C ARG A 164 15.08 -8.71 -1.78
N LYS A 165 15.10 -10.04 -1.58
CA LYS A 165 15.96 -10.94 -2.37
C LYS A 165 15.61 -10.93 -3.85
N ALA A 166 14.30 -11.03 -4.18
CA ALA A 166 13.85 -11.02 -5.55
C ALA A 166 14.14 -9.66 -6.23
N LEU A 167 13.90 -8.55 -5.53
CA LEU A 167 14.19 -7.22 -6.05
C LEU A 167 15.68 -7.00 -6.30
N HIS A 168 16.55 -7.51 -5.43
CA HIS A 168 18.01 -7.47 -5.61
C HIS A 168 18.41 -8.22 -6.89
N VAL A 169 17.86 -9.41 -7.11
CA VAL A 169 18.14 -10.17 -8.34
C VAL A 169 17.67 -9.41 -9.58
N ILE A 170 16.44 -8.86 -9.57
CA ILE A 170 15.89 -8.09 -10.70
C ILE A 170 16.75 -6.86 -11.02
N LEU A 171 17.30 -6.19 -10.02
CA LEU A 171 18.13 -4.99 -10.19
C LEU A 171 19.57 -5.33 -10.57
N ASP A 172 20.13 -6.46 -10.10
CA ASP A 172 21.50 -6.88 -10.41
C ASP A 172 21.62 -7.57 -11.76
N ASP A 173 20.61 -8.33 -12.20
CA ASP A 173 20.62 -9.08 -13.48
C ASP A 173 20.53 -8.17 -14.71
N GLY A 174 20.42 -6.83 -14.51
CA GLY A 174 20.52 -5.86 -15.61
C GLY A 174 19.50 -6.08 -16.73
N SER A 175 18.38 -6.76 -16.49
CA SER A 175 17.30 -6.91 -17.48
C SER A 175 16.68 -5.55 -17.87
N TYR A 176 17.20 -4.46 -17.30
CA TYR A 176 17.01 -3.08 -17.68
C TYR A 176 18.35 -2.41 -18.00
N GLU A 177 19.07 -2.91 -19.03
CA GLU A 177 20.13 -2.16 -19.66
C GLU A 177 19.52 -0.97 -20.41
N ARG A 178 19.28 0.11 -19.67
CA ARG A 178 19.29 1.47 -20.17
C ARG A 178 19.93 2.37 -19.13
N ASP A 179 21.20 2.62 -19.35
CA ASP A 179 21.99 3.74 -18.85
C ASP A 179 22.10 3.92 -17.32
N GLY A 180 23.09 3.24 -16.73
CA GLY A 180 23.90 3.82 -15.67
C GLY A 180 23.35 3.84 -14.25
N GLY A 181 23.57 2.77 -13.48
CA GLY A 181 24.03 2.89 -12.06
C GLY A 181 23.11 3.50 -11.00
N LYS A 182 22.09 4.27 -11.37
CA LYS A 182 21.34 5.14 -10.45
C LYS A 182 20.13 4.51 -9.74
N ALA A 183 19.50 3.50 -10.34
CA ALA A 183 18.31 2.87 -9.74
C ALA A 183 18.67 2.03 -8.52
N GLY A 184 19.77 1.30 -8.57
CA GLY A 184 20.29 0.53 -7.43
C GLY A 184 20.72 1.42 -6.28
N ASP A 185 21.22 2.63 -6.56
CA ASP A 185 21.61 3.60 -5.52
C ASP A 185 20.41 4.28 -4.90
N ALA A 186 19.39 4.63 -5.69
CA ALA A 186 18.13 5.18 -5.17
C ALA A 186 17.40 4.20 -4.27
N MET A 187 17.35 2.90 -4.64
CA MET A 187 16.75 1.88 -3.79
C MET A 187 17.58 1.64 -2.52
N ARG A 188 18.91 1.58 -2.63
CA ARG A 188 19.78 1.49 -1.44
C ARG A 188 19.59 2.67 -0.51
N SER A 189 19.41 3.88 -1.05
CA SER A 189 19.12 5.07 -0.26
C SER A 189 17.76 4.98 0.43
N ILE A 190 16.70 4.59 -0.28
CA ILE A 190 15.35 4.42 0.29
C ILE A 190 15.33 3.32 1.36
N LEU A 191 16.00 2.20 1.12
CA LEU A 191 16.10 1.11 2.10
C LEU A 191 16.96 1.49 3.29
N ALA A 192 18.07 2.24 3.08
CA ALA A 192 18.92 2.76 4.16
C ALA A 192 18.18 3.81 5.00
N ASP A 193 17.38 4.67 4.38
CA ASP A 193 16.57 5.65 5.11
C ASP A 193 15.41 4.99 5.87
N ALA A 194 14.79 3.96 5.32
CA ALA A 194 13.80 3.14 6.02
C ALA A 194 14.40 2.40 7.21
N GLU A 195 15.63 1.91 7.11
CA GLU A 195 16.36 1.28 8.21
C GLU A 195 16.76 2.29 9.29
N ARG A 196 17.21 3.49 8.92
CA ARG A 196 17.50 4.58 9.87
C ARG A 196 16.27 5.01 10.65
N LEU A 197 15.12 5.14 9.99
CA LEU A 197 13.85 5.50 10.63
C LEU A 197 13.33 4.39 11.56
N SER A 198 13.67 3.14 11.31
CA SER A 198 13.31 2.01 12.17
C SER A 198 14.24 1.83 13.39
N THR A 199 15.41 2.49 13.39
CA THR A 199 16.42 2.37 14.45
C THR A 199 16.36 3.53 15.45
N VAL A 200 15.60 4.59 15.13
CA VAL A 200 15.36 5.74 16.04
C VAL A 200 14.08 5.47 16.83
N ARG A 201 14.23 4.63 17.86
CA ARG A 201 13.28 4.50 18.96
C ARG A 201 14.03 4.24 20.24
#